data_02ec3e1b942c8ab265503080a8eddff6
#
_entry.id   02ec3e1b942c8ab265503080a8eddff6
#
_cell.length_a   1.000
_cell.length_b   1.000
_cell.length_c   1.000
_cell.angle_alpha   90.00
_cell.angle_beta   90.00
_cell.angle_gamma   90.00
#
_symmetry.space_group_name_H-M   'P 1'
#
loop_
_entity.id
_entity.type
_entity.pdbx_description
1 polymer ?
#
loop_
_entity_poly.entity_id
_entity_poly.type
_entity_poly.pdbx_seq_one_letter_code
_entity_poly.pdbx_strand_id
1 'polypeptide(L)'
;MIKINYKLDSESGMIFIASTMGVFIILSLFAFYLARFSITESRTGGYHMVDIKARNLAMTGIEHGIQLFKPSRSISELSGSFNTGDYVVSFDTLNNESGSSLPYSNYLTIKSKATINDVERNLRLILSSMPEAFCFSYYGNNLGSVTFNEDQGTISGDMYHNGNVSTDIVLSGIKYNSTGSGGTLS
;
A
#
# COMPACT_ATOMS: atom_id res chain seq x y z
N MET A 1 42.61 53.54 -58.87
CA MET A 1 42.96 52.46 -57.97
C MET A 1 42.65 52.91 -56.56
N ILE A 2 41.49 52.54 -56.02
CA ILE A 2 41.00 52.99 -54.69
C ILE A 2 41.55 51.99 -53.64
N LYS A 3 42.53 52.46 -52.83
CA LYS A 3 42.99 51.69 -51.66
C LYS A 3 41.97 51.87 -50.51
N ILE A 4 41.18 50.89 -50.30
CA ILE A 4 40.33 50.82 -49.12
C ILE A 4 41.21 50.32 -47.95
N ASN A 5 41.59 51.22 -47.04
CA ASN A 5 42.27 50.88 -45.81
C ASN A 5 41.23 50.47 -44.80
N TYR A 6 41.07 49.18 -44.60
CA TYR A 6 40.34 48.66 -43.44
C TYR A 6 41.22 48.83 -42.22
N LYS A 7 41.02 49.92 -41.49
CA LYS A 7 41.51 50.03 -40.13
C LYS A 7 40.57 49.15 -39.26
N LEU A 8 40.96 47.91 -39.04
CA LEU A 8 40.31 47.06 -38.06
C LEU A 8 40.58 47.74 -36.72
N ASP A 9 39.53 48.37 -36.13
CA ASP A 9 39.60 48.86 -34.79
C ASP A 9 39.78 47.64 -33.84
N SER A 10 40.94 47.56 -33.21
CA SER A 10 41.31 46.48 -32.29
C SER A 10 40.32 46.35 -31.13
N GLU A 11 39.65 47.43 -30.78
CA GLU A 11 38.59 47.47 -29.75
C GLU A 11 37.34 46.67 -30.15
N SER A 12 36.91 46.76 -31.42
CA SER A 12 35.77 46.01 -31.93
C SER A 12 36.02 44.49 -31.95
N GLY A 13 37.24 44.07 -32.23
CA GLY A 13 37.67 42.68 -32.19
C GLY A 13 37.68 42.12 -30.76
N MET A 14 38.12 42.93 -29.81
CA MET A 14 38.20 42.55 -28.40
C MET A 14 36.79 42.37 -27.78
N ILE A 15 35.87 43.27 -28.12
CA ILE A 15 34.46 43.18 -27.68
C ILE A 15 33.78 41.92 -28.23
N PHE A 16 34.07 41.60 -29.51
CA PHE A 16 33.51 40.39 -30.12
C PHE A 16 34.05 39.11 -29.45
N ILE A 17 35.34 39.04 -29.16
CA ILE A 17 35.93 37.90 -28.43
C ILE A 17 35.34 37.77 -27.03
N ALA A 18 35.22 38.88 -26.30
CA ALA A 18 34.66 38.89 -24.95
C ALA A 18 33.19 38.42 -24.94
N SER A 19 32.38 38.86 -25.91
CA SER A 19 30.96 38.45 -26.01
C SER A 19 30.82 36.99 -26.39
N THR A 20 31.61 36.47 -27.32
CA THR A 20 31.59 35.05 -27.70
C THR A 20 32.07 34.16 -26.58
N MET A 21 33.08 34.55 -25.81
CA MET A 21 33.50 33.86 -24.60
C MET A 21 32.39 33.83 -23.55
N GLY A 22 31.70 34.94 -23.32
CA GLY A 22 30.59 35.04 -22.41
C GLY A 22 29.45 34.06 -22.77
N VAL A 23 29.05 34.04 -24.04
CA VAL A 23 28.04 33.11 -24.57
C VAL A 23 28.50 31.67 -24.39
N PHE A 24 29.75 31.36 -24.68
CA PHE A 24 30.29 30.02 -24.55
C PHE A 24 30.29 29.53 -23.09
N ILE A 25 30.62 30.39 -22.15
CA ILE A 25 30.55 30.07 -20.70
C ILE A 25 29.12 29.77 -20.30
N ILE A 26 28.14 30.60 -20.70
CA ILE A 26 26.72 30.38 -20.38
C ILE A 26 26.23 29.06 -20.96
N LEU A 27 26.55 28.77 -22.23
CA LEU A 27 26.15 27.50 -22.85
C LEU A 27 26.80 26.29 -22.18
N SER A 28 28.05 26.41 -21.76
CA SER A 28 28.76 25.34 -21.04
C SER A 28 28.16 25.07 -19.69
N LEU A 29 27.78 26.10 -18.93
CA LEU A 29 27.06 25.96 -17.65
C LEU A 29 25.70 25.33 -17.85
N PHE A 30 24.97 25.73 -18.87
CA PHE A 30 23.67 25.17 -19.22
C PHE A 30 23.77 23.69 -19.59
N ALA A 31 24.72 23.32 -20.43
CA ALA A 31 24.99 21.92 -20.79
C ALA A 31 25.35 21.06 -19.57
N PHE A 32 26.18 21.60 -18.68
CA PHE A 32 26.53 20.93 -17.44
C PHE A 32 25.29 20.72 -16.53
N TYR A 33 24.43 21.72 -16.43
CA TYR A 33 23.19 21.62 -15.64
C TYR A 33 22.24 20.57 -16.22
N LEU A 34 22.04 20.56 -17.55
CA LEU A 34 21.23 19.55 -18.23
C LEU A 34 21.78 18.14 -18.04
N ALA A 35 23.08 17.95 -18.12
CA ALA A 35 23.71 16.65 -17.88
C ALA A 35 23.46 16.16 -16.43
N ARG A 36 23.59 17.03 -15.45
CA ARG A 36 23.28 16.73 -14.05
C ARG A 36 21.82 16.35 -13.85
N PHE A 37 20.91 17.11 -14.46
CA PHE A 37 19.47 16.85 -14.39
C PHE A 37 19.13 15.48 -14.99
N SER A 38 19.66 15.17 -16.18
CA SER A 38 19.46 13.87 -16.85
C SER A 38 19.93 12.68 -16.01
N ILE A 39 21.08 12.79 -15.34
CA ILE A 39 21.59 11.74 -14.45
C ILE A 39 20.64 11.54 -13.27
N THR A 40 20.11 12.62 -12.70
CA THR A 40 19.18 12.54 -11.56
C THR A 40 17.88 11.89 -11.97
N GLU A 41 17.31 12.26 -13.13
CA GLU A 41 16.11 11.63 -13.67
C GLU A 41 16.31 10.14 -13.94
N SER A 42 17.43 9.78 -14.55
CA SER A 42 17.75 8.37 -14.84
C SER A 42 17.84 7.54 -13.54
N ARG A 43 18.46 8.08 -12.49
CA ARG A 43 18.52 7.40 -11.18
C ARG A 43 17.13 7.28 -10.55
N THR A 44 16.35 8.34 -10.57
CA THR A 44 14.98 8.34 -10.01
C THR A 44 14.10 7.34 -10.75
N GLY A 45 14.19 7.30 -12.08
CA GLY A 45 13.48 6.30 -12.90
C GLY A 45 13.90 4.86 -12.57
N GLY A 46 15.20 4.64 -12.34
CA GLY A 46 15.73 3.35 -11.90
C GLY A 46 15.17 2.91 -10.57
N TYR A 47 15.15 3.77 -9.57
CA TYR A 47 14.56 3.49 -8.26
C TYR A 47 13.06 3.21 -8.35
N HIS A 48 12.34 3.97 -9.14
CA HIS A 48 10.91 3.75 -9.35
C HIS A 48 10.62 2.39 -10.00
N MET A 49 11.45 1.97 -10.96
CA MET A 49 11.31 0.65 -11.57
C MET A 49 11.56 -0.49 -10.57
N VAL A 50 12.58 -0.36 -9.72
CA VAL A 50 12.85 -1.35 -8.66
C VAL A 50 11.71 -1.39 -7.66
N ASP A 51 11.14 -0.24 -7.31
CA ASP A 51 9.99 -0.13 -6.43
C ASP A 51 8.76 -0.87 -6.96
N ILE A 52 8.42 -0.65 -8.23
CA ILE A 52 7.31 -1.36 -8.90
C ILE A 52 7.56 -2.88 -8.90
N LYS A 53 8.79 -3.30 -9.20
CA LYS A 53 9.16 -4.72 -9.18
C LYS A 53 9.00 -5.34 -7.79
N ALA A 54 9.46 -4.64 -6.74
CA ALA A 54 9.33 -5.10 -5.36
C ALA A 54 7.86 -5.20 -4.95
N ARG A 55 7.02 -4.23 -5.36
CA ARG A 55 5.58 -4.29 -5.12
C ARG A 55 4.92 -5.47 -5.83
N ASN A 56 5.25 -5.70 -7.10
CA ASN A 56 4.72 -6.83 -7.86
C ASN A 56 5.16 -8.17 -7.25
N LEU A 57 6.40 -8.26 -6.77
CA LEU A 57 6.90 -9.45 -6.09
C LEU A 57 6.16 -9.71 -4.78
N ALA A 58 5.86 -8.64 -4.00
CA ALA A 58 5.04 -8.78 -2.80
C ALA A 58 3.62 -9.25 -3.13
N MET A 59 3.05 -8.80 -4.25
CA MET A 59 1.74 -9.25 -4.74
C MET A 59 1.78 -10.75 -5.12
N THR A 60 2.83 -11.18 -5.82
CA THR A 60 3.06 -12.60 -6.13
C THR A 60 3.15 -13.43 -4.85
N GLY A 61 3.79 -12.92 -3.81
CA GLY A 61 3.83 -13.56 -2.50
C GLY A 61 2.43 -13.73 -1.89
N ILE A 62 1.57 -12.72 -1.96
CA ILE A 62 0.17 -12.81 -1.51
C ILE A 62 -0.58 -13.89 -2.29
N GLU A 63 -0.49 -13.88 -3.62
CA GLU A 63 -1.16 -14.88 -4.48
C GLU A 63 -0.70 -16.30 -4.17
N HIS A 64 0.60 -16.49 -4.00
CA HIS A 64 1.17 -17.78 -3.59
C HIS A 64 0.67 -18.20 -2.20
N GLY A 65 0.60 -17.23 -1.27
CA GLY A 65 0.04 -17.45 0.06
C GLY A 65 -1.41 -17.92 0.02
N ILE A 66 -2.25 -17.29 -0.79
CA ILE A 66 -3.66 -17.67 -0.96
C ILE A 66 -3.79 -19.10 -1.51
N GLN A 67 -2.99 -19.44 -2.54
CA GLN A 67 -3.06 -20.76 -3.17
C GLN A 67 -2.64 -21.90 -2.23
N LEU A 68 -1.66 -21.66 -1.37
CA LEU A 68 -1.15 -22.67 -0.45
C LEU A 68 -1.88 -22.68 0.90
N PHE A 69 -2.60 -21.61 1.21
CA PHE A 69 -3.35 -21.55 2.44
C PHE A 69 -4.51 -22.57 2.42
N LYS A 70 -4.45 -23.53 3.36
CA LYS A 70 -5.57 -24.44 3.65
C LYS A 70 -5.90 -24.31 5.13
N PRO A 71 -7.18 -24.11 5.48
CA PRO A 71 -7.59 -23.92 6.88
C PRO A 71 -7.16 -25.06 7.81
N SER A 72 -6.97 -26.26 7.27
CA SER A 72 -6.51 -27.45 8.01
C SER A 72 -4.99 -27.53 8.18
N ARG A 73 -4.23 -26.66 7.54
CA ARG A 73 -2.78 -26.69 7.54
C ARG A 73 -2.22 -25.47 8.29
N SER A 74 -1.61 -25.71 9.41
CA SER A 74 -0.91 -24.66 10.17
C SER A 74 0.37 -24.26 9.41
N ILE A 75 0.27 -23.31 8.48
CA ILE A 75 1.41 -22.68 7.83
C ILE A 75 1.60 -21.33 8.50
N SER A 76 2.70 -21.14 9.20
CA SER A 76 3.02 -19.87 9.85
C SER A 76 3.74 -18.90 8.93
N GLU A 77 4.54 -19.43 8.01
CA GLU A 77 5.38 -18.64 7.12
C GLU A 77 5.65 -19.39 5.81
N LEU A 78 5.73 -18.68 4.74
CA LEU A 78 6.08 -19.15 3.41
C LEU A 78 7.11 -18.20 2.81
N SER A 79 8.19 -18.70 2.26
CA SER A 79 9.19 -17.91 1.56
C SER A 79 9.38 -18.43 0.13
N GLY A 80 9.77 -17.52 -0.74
CA GLY A 80 10.11 -17.86 -2.12
C GLY A 80 11.00 -16.81 -2.74
N SER A 81 11.67 -17.18 -3.80
CA SER A 81 12.47 -16.28 -4.61
C SER A 81 11.97 -16.27 -6.05
N PHE A 82 11.93 -15.11 -6.64
CA PHE A 82 11.54 -14.96 -8.02
C PHE A 82 12.41 -13.90 -8.70
N ASN A 83 13.09 -14.32 -9.76
CA ASN A 83 14.02 -13.46 -10.49
C ASN A 83 15.18 -12.97 -9.60
N THR A 84 15.24 -11.68 -9.29
CA THR A 84 16.31 -11.06 -8.53
C THR A 84 15.88 -10.62 -7.13
N GLY A 85 14.74 -11.12 -6.65
CA GLY A 85 14.20 -10.73 -5.36
C GLY A 85 13.61 -11.90 -4.60
N ASP A 86 13.48 -11.70 -3.30
CA ASP A 86 12.92 -12.66 -2.36
C ASP A 86 11.63 -12.11 -1.75
N TYR A 87 10.71 -13.00 -1.41
CA TYR A 87 9.52 -12.66 -0.66
C TYR A 87 9.30 -13.62 0.51
N VAL A 88 8.73 -13.09 1.56
CA VAL A 88 8.31 -13.84 2.75
C VAL A 88 6.84 -13.51 3.01
N VAL A 89 6.04 -14.55 3.21
CA VAL A 89 4.61 -14.43 3.50
C VAL A 89 4.34 -15.01 4.87
N SER A 90 3.73 -14.23 5.72
CA SER A 90 3.27 -14.65 7.04
C SER A 90 1.76 -14.60 7.15
N PHE A 91 1.22 -15.51 7.94
CA PHE A 91 -0.23 -15.68 8.17
C PHE A 91 -0.53 -15.42 9.64
N ASP A 92 -1.51 -14.57 9.90
CA ASP A 92 -1.98 -14.28 11.25
C ASP A 92 -3.51 -14.41 11.29
N THR A 93 -4.00 -15.32 12.12
CA THR A 93 -5.42 -15.58 12.31
C THR A 93 -5.98 -14.86 13.53
N LEU A 94 -5.15 -14.26 14.36
CA LEU A 94 -5.57 -13.67 15.63
C LEU A 94 -5.46 -12.14 15.62
N ASN A 95 -4.41 -11.62 14.99
CA ASN A 95 -4.08 -10.21 15.10
C ASN A 95 -3.98 -9.53 13.73
N ASN A 96 -4.26 -8.23 13.73
CA ASN A 96 -3.95 -7.36 12.62
C ASN A 96 -2.46 -6.97 12.62
N GLU A 97 -2.07 -6.11 11.68
CA GLU A 97 -0.69 -5.63 11.54
C GLU A 97 -0.15 -4.90 12.79
N SER A 98 -1.03 -4.24 13.53
CA SER A 98 -0.68 -3.48 14.73
C SER A 98 -0.60 -4.34 15.99
N GLY A 99 -0.80 -5.66 15.87
CA GLY A 99 -0.87 -6.58 17.01
C GLY A 99 -2.19 -6.55 17.77
N SER A 100 -3.18 -5.76 17.30
CA SER A 100 -4.54 -5.77 17.85
C SER A 100 -5.30 -6.98 17.32
N SER A 101 -6.23 -7.52 18.11
CA SER A 101 -7.08 -8.63 17.67
C SER A 101 -7.86 -8.28 16.40
N LEU A 102 -8.02 -9.25 15.51
CA LEU A 102 -8.91 -9.10 14.36
C LEU A 102 -10.34 -8.86 14.85
N PRO A 103 -11.12 -7.98 14.17
CA PRO A 103 -12.44 -7.58 14.65
C PRO A 103 -13.45 -8.74 14.67
N TYR A 104 -13.22 -9.78 13.89
CA TYR A 104 -14.12 -10.92 13.77
C TYR A 104 -13.34 -12.23 13.78
N SER A 105 -13.92 -13.28 14.37
CA SER A 105 -13.47 -14.66 14.18
C SER A 105 -13.66 -15.02 12.70
N ASN A 106 -12.80 -15.82 12.11
CA ASN A 106 -12.77 -16.23 10.69
C ASN A 106 -12.09 -15.26 9.71
N TYR A 107 -11.38 -14.25 10.19
CA TYR A 107 -10.51 -13.45 9.36
C TYR A 107 -9.07 -14.00 9.41
N LEU A 108 -8.40 -13.84 8.28
CA LEU A 108 -7.00 -14.17 8.12
C LEU A 108 -6.27 -12.95 7.57
N THR A 109 -5.23 -12.54 8.24
CA THR A 109 -4.31 -11.52 7.72
C THR A 109 -3.14 -12.22 7.05
N ILE A 110 -2.96 -11.95 5.76
CA ILE A 110 -1.78 -12.36 4.99
C ILE A 110 -0.89 -11.14 4.83
N LYS A 111 0.35 -11.25 5.24
CA LYS A 111 1.37 -10.21 5.05
C LYS A 111 2.43 -10.76 4.12
N SER A 112 2.76 -10.03 3.07
CA SER A 112 3.86 -10.36 2.17
C SER A 112 4.88 -9.24 2.19
N LYS A 113 6.10 -9.59 2.50
CA LYS A 113 7.28 -8.73 2.47
C LYS A 113 8.14 -9.16 1.31
N ALA A 114 8.42 -8.26 0.38
CA ALA A 114 9.32 -8.52 -0.74
C ALA A 114 10.51 -7.56 -0.73
N THR A 115 11.66 -8.08 -1.10
CA THR A 115 12.91 -7.33 -1.15
C THR A 115 13.58 -7.54 -2.52
N ILE A 116 13.87 -6.44 -3.20
CA ILE A 116 14.66 -6.43 -4.45
C ILE A 116 15.74 -5.37 -4.31
N ASN A 117 16.99 -5.76 -4.41
CA ASN A 117 18.14 -4.90 -4.17
C ASN A 117 17.93 -4.08 -2.89
N ASP A 118 18.01 -3.59 -2.14
CA ASP A 118 17.75 -2.82 -0.90
C ASP A 118 16.36 -2.16 -0.82
N VAL A 119 15.47 -2.40 -1.79
CA VAL A 119 14.10 -1.87 -1.77
C VAL A 119 13.16 -2.92 -1.21
N GLU A 120 12.53 -2.59 -0.08
CA GLU A 120 11.56 -3.43 0.58
C GLU A 120 10.14 -2.91 0.38
N ARG A 121 9.19 -3.81 0.09
CA ARG A 121 7.76 -3.52 0.03
C ARG A 121 6.96 -4.55 0.80
N ASN A 122 6.05 -4.02 1.61
CA ASN A 122 5.14 -4.82 2.43
C ASN A 122 3.72 -4.64 1.90
N LEU A 123 3.04 -5.75 1.64
CA LEU A 123 1.63 -5.80 1.30
C LEU A 123 0.88 -6.61 2.33
N ARG A 124 -0.37 -6.24 2.54
CA ARG A 124 -1.28 -6.94 3.44
C ARG A 124 -2.59 -7.19 2.73
N LEU A 125 -3.13 -8.38 2.96
CA LEU A 125 -4.47 -8.77 2.55
C LEU A 125 -5.20 -9.36 3.74
N ILE A 126 -6.45 -8.95 3.93
CA ILE A 126 -7.34 -9.55 4.92
C ILE A 126 -8.36 -10.39 4.15
N LEU A 127 -8.41 -11.65 4.48
CA LEU A 127 -9.36 -12.62 3.91
C LEU A 127 -10.38 -13.02 4.98
N SER A 128 -11.61 -13.23 4.56
CA SER A 128 -12.64 -13.91 5.35
C SER A 128 -12.93 -15.25 4.72
N SER A 129 -13.06 -16.28 5.52
CA SER A 129 -13.45 -17.61 5.05
C SER A 129 -14.91 -17.69 4.62
N MET A 130 -15.72 -16.70 5.04
CA MET A 130 -17.13 -16.58 4.71
C MET A 130 -17.50 -15.13 4.42
N PRO A 131 -18.53 -14.85 3.62
CA PRO A 131 -19.14 -13.52 3.54
C PRO A 131 -19.47 -13.02 4.95
N GLU A 132 -19.25 -11.74 5.19
CA GLU A 132 -19.40 -11.12 6.51
C GLU A 132 -20.73 -11.44 7.18
N ALA A 133 -21.82 -11.41 6.40
CA ALA A 133 -23.15 -11.72 6.91
C ALA A 133 -23.29 -13.13 7.50
N PHE A 134 -22.48 -14.09 7.06
CA PHE A 134 -22.50 -15.47 7.57
C PHE A 134 -21.60 -15.68 8.79
N CYS A 135 -20.85 -14.69 9.19
CA CYS A 135 -20.02 -14.73 10.40
C CYS A 135 -20.84 -14.44 11.67
N PHE A 136 -22.07 -13.97 11.50
CA PHE A 136 -22.94 -13.56 12.61
C PHE A 136 -24.16 -14.47 12.72
N SER A 137 -24.61 -14.71 13.93
CA SER A 137 -25.89 -15.38 14.20
C SER A 137 -27.07 -14.50 13.83
N TYR A 138 -26.90 -13.19 13.87
CA TYR A 138 -27.82 -12.19 13.34
C TYR A 138 -27.06 -11.09 12.62
N TYR A 139 -27.51 -10.75 11.43
CA TYR A 139 -26.94 -9.66 10.65
C TYR A 139 -28.00 -8.68 10.17
N GLY A 140 -28.00 -7.48 10.73
CA GLY A 140 -28.91 -6.38 10.37
C GLY A 140 -28.14 -5.11 10.03
N ASN A 141 -28.02 -4.79 8.74
CA ASN A 141 -27.27 -3.61 8.29
C ASN A 141 -28.18 -2.40 8.07
N ASN A 142 -29.10 -2.15 8.96
CA ASN A 142 -29.95 -0.95 8.98
C ASN A 142 -29.73 -0.12 10.23
N LEU A 143 -30.07 1.16 10.19
CA LEU A 143 -30.00 2.07 11.34
C LEU A 143 -31.26 2.07 12.20
N GLY A 144 -32.27 1.29 11.82
CA GLY A 144 -33.52 1.16 12.56
C GLY A 144 -33.33 0.37 13.87
N SER A 145 -34.28 0.50 14.76
CA SER A 145 -34.34 -0.35 15.95
C SER A 145 -34.87 -1.74 15.61
N VAL A 146 -34.29 -2.76 16.21
CA VAL A 146 -34.78 -4.13 16.15
C VAL A 146 -35.17 -4.57 17.54
N THR A 147 -36.35 -5.20 17.66
CA THR A 147 -36.83 -5.74 18.91
C THR A 147 -37.06 -7.24 18.75
N PHE A 148 -36.50 -8.02 19.64
CA PHE A 148 -36.74 -9.45 19.75
C PHE A 148 -37.74 -9.66 20.90
N ASN A 149 -38.92 -10.15 20.57
CA ASN A 149 -40.05 -10.27 21.49
C ASN A 149 -40.21 -11.72 22.03
N GLU A 150 -39.12 -12.36 22.31
CA GLU A 150 -39.18 -13.72 22.86
C GLU A 150 -38.80 -13.71 24.36
N ASP A 151 -39.67 -14.23 25.19
CA ASP A 151 -39.34 -14.45 26.60
C ASP A 151 -38.27 -15.55 26.70
N GLN A 152 -37.03 -15.18 27.07
CA GLN A 152 -35.95 -16.11 27.38
C GLN A 152 -35.30 -16.83 26.17
N GLY A 153 -35.18 -16.19 25.02
CA GLY A 153 -34.36 -16.69 23.95
C GLY A 153 -32.86 -16.45 24.17
N THR A 154 -32.02 -17.20 23.45
CA THR A 154 -30.56 -16.97 23.41
C THR A 154 -30.11 -16.91 21.98
N ILE A 155 -29.40 -15.82 21.60
CA ILE A 155 -28.66 -15.76 20.35
C ILE A 155 -27.27 -16.30 20.65
N SER A 156 -26.98 -17.48 20.09
CA SER A 156 -25.67 -18.12 20.25
C SER A 156 -24.73 -17.65 19.17
N GLY A 157 -23.68 -16.95 19.54
CA GLY A 157 -22.67 -16.37 18.63
C GLY A 157 -22.76 -14.86 18.53
N ASP A 158 -22.01 -14.29 17.59
CA ASP A 158 -21.89 -12.86 17.42
C ASP A 158 -23.09 -12.26 16.65
N MET A 159 -23.38 -10.99 16.93
CA MET A 159 -24.44 -10.22 16.29
C MET A 159 -23.85 -8.97 15.63
N TYR A 160 -24.30 -8.65 14.43
CA TYR A 160 -24.04 -7.36 13.78
C TYR A 160 -25.33 -6.57 13.58
N HIS A 161 -25.41 -5.37 14.15
CA HIS A 161 -26.51 -4.45 13.93
C HIS A 161 -26.11 -3.00 14.18
N ASN A 162 -26.35 -2.11 13.20
CA ASN A 162 -25.98 -0.70 13.29
C ASN A 162 -26.91 0.16 14.14
N GLY A 163 -28.14 -0.27 14.31
CA GLY A 163 -29.15 0.44 15.11
C GLY A 163 -29.22 -0.05 16.57
N ASN A 164 -30.24 0.39 17.24
CA ASN A 164 -30.56 -0.07 18.61
C ASN A 164 -31.17 -1.48 18.59
N VAL A 165 -30.77 -2.30 19.54
CA VAL A 165 -31.34 -3.62 19.75
C VAL A 165 -31.97 -3.62 21.13
N SER A 166 -33.30 -3.76 21.16
CA SER A 166 -34.07 -4.00 22.38
C SER A 166 -34.42 -5.48 22.45
N THR A 167 -34.06 -6.14 23.53
CA THR A 167 -34.25 -7.57 23.63
C THR A 167 -34.23 -8.05 25.08
N ASP A 168 -35.13 -9.01 25.38
CA ASP A 168 -35.04 -9.84 26.57
C ASP A 168 -34.21 -11.11 26.32
N ILE A 169 -33.55 -11.19 25.17
CA ILE A 169 -32.73 -12.32 24.73
C ILE A 169 -31.30 -12.16 25.23
N VAL A 170 -30.71 -13.23 25.67
CA VAL A 170 -29.29 -13.28 26.06
C VAL A 170 -28.42 -13.48 24.80
N LEU A 171 -27.48 -12.55 24.57
CA LEU A 171 -26.47 -12.72 23.56
C LEU A 171 -25.24 -13.43 24.16
N SER A 172 -24.88 -14.59 23.64
CA SER A 172 -23.69 -15.33 24.10
C SER A 172 -22.39 -14.86 23.47
N GLY A 173 -22.47 -14.04 22.41
CA GLY A 173 -21.32 -13.47 21.68
C GLY A 173 -21.21 -11.96 21.86
N ILE A 174 -20.58 -11.32 20.90
CA ILE A 174 -20.31 -9.88 20.89
C ILE A 174 -21.25 -9.19 19.90
N LYS A 175 -21.79 -8.02 20.28
CA LYS A 175 -22.50 -7.13 19.36
C LYS A 175 -21.50 -6.26 18.65
N TYR A 176 -21.59 -6.22 17.32
CA TYR A 176 -20.82 -5.36 16.44
C TYR A 176 -21.72 -4.34 15.74
N ASN A 177 -21.13 -3.23 15.33
CA ASN A 177 -21.74 -2.20 14.50
C ASN A 177 -20.68 -1.66 13.52
N SER A 178 -21.04 -0.69 12.67
CA SER A 178 -20.11 -0.11 11.68
C SER A 178 -18.88 0.60 12.27
N THR A 179 -18.88 0.90 13.56
CA THR A 179 -17.76 1.53 14.27
C THR A 179 -16.88 0.54 15.04
N GLY A 180 -17.20 -0.76 14.99
CA GLY A 180 -16.47 -1.82 15.68
C GLY A 180 -17.31 -2.63 16.64
N SER A 181 -16.68 -3.20 17.67
CA SER A 181 -17.35 -3.91 18.74
C SER A 181 -17.83 -2.92 19.79
N GLY A 182 -19.02 -3.12 20.27
CA GLY A 182 -19.60 -2.31 21.34
C GLY A 182 -20.94 -1.70 20.93
N GLY A 183 -21.89 -1.90 21.73
CA GLY A 183 -23.24 -1.42 21.68
C GLY A 183 -24.00 -2.11 22.82
N THR A 184 -24.81 -1.35 23.54
CA THR A 184 -25.64 -1.88 24.60
C THR A 184 -26.80 -2.65 24.00
N LEU A 185 -26.98 -3.86 24.46
CA LEU A 185 -28.29 -4.51 24.48
C LEU A 185 -29.06 -3.83 25.61
N SER A 186 -30.11 -3.14 25.31
CA SER A 186 -31.00 -2.51 26.30
C SER A 186 -32.30 -3.28 26.41
#